data_7588abb639b780ba523f2f89adfe3ba8
#
_entry.id   7588abb639b780ba523f2f89adfe3ba8
#
_cell.length_a   1.000
_cell.length_b   1.000
_cell.length_c   1.000
_cell.angle_alpha   90.00
_cell.angle_beta   90.00
_cell.angle_gamma   90.00
#
_symmetry.space_group_name_H-M   'P 1'
#
loop_
_entity.id
_entity.type
_entity.pdbx_description
1 polymer ?
#
loop_
_entity_poly.entity_id
_entity_poly.type
_entity_poly.pdbx_seq_one_letter_code
_entity_poly.pdbx_strand_id
1 'polypeptide(L)'
;MSSRRSQTSGLDPGADAAGVSGGNAGSRIADRFAALREEGRAGLVTYLTAGDPDPETSARLFAGIAPAGADLIEIGMPFSDPMADGPAIQEAGQRALKQGMNLRRTLALVRELRRADDATPIVLMGYYNPIYRYGPEPFARDAVSAGVDGVIVVDLPPEEDEELNLPARAAGLDVIRLATPTSDAERLPRIVAGRAASSITSRSPGSPARARPMPVR
;
A
#
# COMPACT_ATOMS: atom_id res chain seq x y z
N MET A 1 -31.32 16.17 52.71
CA MET A 1 -31.08 14.92 51.99
C MET A 1 -31.55 15.12 50.57
N SER A 2 -30.65 15.50 49.66
CA SER A 2 -30.97 15.83 48.27
C SER A 2 -30.20 14.88 47.36
N SER A 3 -30.96 13.98 46.69
CA SER A 3 -30.48 12.96 45.78
C SER A 3 -30.16 13.60 44.45
N ARG A 4 -28.90 13.66 44.06
CA ARG A 4 -28.48 14.02 42.67
C ARG A 4 -28.55 12.76 41.79
N ARG A 5 -29.49 12.71 40.87
CA ARG A 5 -29.52 11.77 39.78
C ARG A 5 -28.45 12.15 38.77
N SER A 6 -27.50 11.27 38.52
CA SER A 6 -26.55 11.36 37.41
C SER A 6 -27.27 11.02 36.10
N GLN A 7 -27.32 11.96 35.18
CA GLN A 7 -27.74 11.72 33.80
C GLN A 7 -26.57 11.13 33.04
N THR A 8 -26.70 9.88 32.63
CA THR A 8 -25.85 9.25 31.63
C THR A 8 -26.36 9.71 30.25
N SER A 9 -25.60 10.58 29.61
CA SER A 9 -25.84 10.94 28.22
C SER A 9 -25.54 9.73 27.32
N GLY A 10 -26.59 9.16 26.75
CA GLY A 10 -26.48 8.15 25.70
C GLY A 10 -25.82 8.75 24.48
N LEU A 11 -24.73 8.15 24.06
CA LEU A 11 -24.13 8.37 22.75
C LEU A 11 -24.99 7.64 21.72
N ASP A 12 -25.62 8.43 20.87
CA ASP A 12 -26.45 8.00 19.75
C ASP A 12 -25.56 7.27 18.71
N PRO A 13 -25.84 6.00 18.36
CA PRO A 13 -25.04 5.27 17.37
C PRO A 13 -25.43 5.54 15.91
N GLY A 14 -26.08 6.66 15.65
CA GLY A 14 -26.67 7.00 14.36
C GLY A 14 -25.99 8.13 13.58
N ALA A 15 -24.71 8.46 13.81
CA ALA A 15 -24.01 9.44 12.98
C ALA A 15 -23.56 8.77 11.67
N ASP A 16 -24.22 9.16 10.63
CA ASP A 16 -24.10 8.77 9.21
C ASP A 16 -22.66 8.51 8.77
N ALA A 17 -22.41 7.27 8.37
CA ALA A 17 -21.25 6.87 7.57
C ALA A 17 -21.39 7.46 6.15
N ALA A 18 -21.15 8.77 6.00
CA ALA A 18 -20.99 9.40 4.70
C ALA A 18 -19.79 8.77 4.01
N GLY A 19 -20.05 8.03 2.94
CA GLY A 19 -19.10 7.22 2.21
C GLY A 19 -17.88 7.99 1.75
N VAL A 20 -16.71 7.54 2.18
CA VAL A 20 -15.44 7.82 1.51
C VAL A 20 -15.31 6.86 0.34
N SER A 21 -16.10 7.09 -0.71
CA SER A 21 -15.87 6.50 -2.02
C SER A 21 -14.93 7.41 -2.80
N GLY A 22 -13.63 7.23 -2.63
CA GLY A 22 -12.60 8.11 -3.18
C GLY A 22 -11.45 7.40 -3.88
N GLY A 23 -11.57 6.09 -4.14
CA GLY A 23 -10.71 5.42 -5.12
C GLY A 23 -11.17 5.79 -6.54
N ASN A 24 -10.27 5.78 -7.52
CA ASN A 24 -10.66 5.82 -8.93
C ASN A 24 -11.72 4.73 -9.14
N ALA A 25 -12.91 5.12 -9.57
CA ALA A 25 -13.94 4.16 -9.94
C ALA A 25 -13.36 3.28 -11.07
N GLY A 26 -13.22 1.97 -10.81
CA GLY A 26 -12.52 1.02 -11.69
C GLY A 26 -11.07 0.75 -11.32
N SER A 27 -10.60 1.09 -10.09
CA SER A 27 -9.30 0.65 -9.57
C SER A 27 -9.38 -0.80 -9.10
N ARG A 28 -8.46 -1.68 -9.56
CA ARG A 28 -8.37 -3.08 -9.10
C ARG A 28 -8.32 -3.19 -7.59
N ILE A 29 -7.66 -2.24 -6.91
CA ILE A 29 -7.61 -2.17 -5.45
C ILE A 29 -9.01 -1.99 -4.87
N ALA A 30 -9.78 -1.03 -5.36
CA ALA A 30 -11.13 -0.74 -4.88
C ALA A 30 -12.08 -1.93 -5.14
N ASP A 31 -12.02 -2.50 -6.33
CA ASP A 31 -12.84 -3.65 -6.74
C ASP A 31 -12.53 -4.88 -5.88
N ARG A 32 -11.24 -5.16 -5.62
CA ARG A 32 -10.85 -6.28 -4.76
C ARG A 32 -11.33 -6.10 -3.32
N PHE A 33 -11.19 -4.91 -2.74
CA PHE A 33 -11.68 -4.66 -1.40
C PHE A 33 -13.22 -4.63 -1.31
N ALA A 34 -13.92 -4.27 -2.38
CA ALA A 34 -15.38 -4.41 -2.46
C ALA A 34 -15.79 -5.89 -2.42
N ALA A 35 -15.18 -6.73 -3.25
CA ALA A 35 -15.41 -8.17 -3.26
C ALA A 35 -15.12 -8.82 -1.89
N LEU A 36 -14.01 -8.46 -1.25
CA LEU A 36 -13.67 -8.96 0.09
C LEU A 36 -14.70 -8.58 1.16
N ARG A 37 -15.31 -7.39 1.07
CA ARG A 37 -16.41 -7.00 1.97
C ARG A 37 -17.66 -7.84 1.73
N GLU A 38 -18.00 -8.12 0.47
CA GLU A 38 -19.13 -8.98 0.12
C GLU A 38 -18.89 -10.43 0.56
N GLU A 39 -17.65 -10.92 0.43
CA GLU A 39 -17.22 -12.24 0.93
C GLU A 39 -17.17 -12.31 2.47
N GLY A 40 -17.20 -11.20 3.17
CA GLY A 40 -17.14 -11.12 4.65
C GLY A 40 -15.81 -11.58 5.24
N ARG A 41 -14.70 -11.51 4.48
CA ARG A 41 -13.37 -11.94 4.91
C ARG A 41 -12.31 -10.84 4.79
N ALA A 42 -11.22 -11.01 5.53
CA ALA A 42 -10.04 -10.17 5.39
C ALA A 42 -9.27 -10.51 4.10
N GLY A 43 -8.63 -9.50 3.50
CA GLY A 43 -7.73 -9.68 2.38
C GLY A 43 -6.32 -10.11 2.83
N LEU A 44 -5.70 -10.99 2.07
CA LEU A 44 -4.30 -11.37 2.22
C LEU A 44 -3.43 -10.49 1.31
N VAL A 45 -2.63 -9.63 1.92
CA VAL A 45 -1.60 -8.84 1.24
C VAL A 45 -0.25 -9.54 1.42
N THR A 46 0.47 -9.76 0.32
CA THR A 46 1.76 -10.44 0.34
C THR A 46 2.85 -9.52 -0.19
N TYR A 47 3.99 -9.51 0.48
CA TYR A 47 5.17 -8.72 0.11
C TYR A 47 6.34 -9.62 -0.27
N LEU A 48 6.99 -9.32 -1.39
CA LEU A 48 8.30 -9.83 -1.77
C LEU A 48 9.14 -8.74 -2.43
N THR A 49 10.47 -8.83 -2.27
CA THR A 49 11.40 -7.93 -2.96
C THR A 49 11.61 -8.38 -4.41
N ALA A 50 11.42 -7.47 -5.37
CA ALA A 50 11.66 -7.75 -6.78
C ALA A 50 13.10 -8.16 -7.04
N GLY A 51 13.29 -9.32 -7.68
CA GLY A 51 14.60 -9.85 -8.05
C GLY A 51 15.31 -10.66 -6.96
N ASP A 52 14.65 -10.95 -5.84
CA ASP A 52 15.19 -11.81 -4.78
C ASP A 52 14.64 -13.26 -4.91
N PRO A 53 15.45 -14.30 -4.78
CA PRO A 53 16.91 -14.34 -4.66
C PRO A 53 17.63 -14.05 -5.99
N ASP A 54 16.96 -14.21 -7.11
CA ASP A 54 17.36 -13.86 -8.46
C ASP A 54 16.13 -13.49 -9.32
N PRO A 55 16.31 -12.78 -10.46
CA PRO A 55 15.19 -12.29 -11.24
C PRO A 55 14.25 -13.37 -11.79
N GLU A 56 14.78 -14.53 -12.18
CA GLU A 56 13.98 -15.61 -12.74
C GLU A 56 13.12 -16.29 -11.66
N THR A 57 13.72 -16.63 -10.52
CA THR A 57 13.00 -17.21 -9.38
C THR A 57 11.98 -16.22 -8.83
N SER A 58 12.34 -14.93 -8.73
CA SER A 58 11.43 -13.87 -8.31
C SER A 58 10.19 -13.79 -9.20
N ALA A 59 10.35 -13.82 -10.53
CA ALA A 59 9.23 -13.78 -11.47
C ALA A 59 8.30 -15.00 -11.28
N ARG A 60 8.85 -16.19 -11.08
CA ARG A 60 8.06 -17.40 -10.81
C ARG A 60 7.31 -17.33 -9.48
N LEU A 61 7.95 -16.80 -8.44
CA LEU A 61 7.32 -16.61 -7.14
C LEU A 61 6.13 -15.64 -7.26
N PHE A 62 6.32 -14.48 -7.87
CA PHE A 62 5.25 -13.52 -8.05
C PHE A 62 4.08 -14.09 -8.88
N ALA A 63 4.35 -14.85 -9.93
CA ALA A 63 3.31 -15.50 -10.73
C ALA A 63 2.52 -16.55 -9.93
N GLY A 64 3.10 -17.12 -8.88
CA GLY A 64 2.44 -18.10 -8.01
C GLY A 64 1.66 -17.52 -6.86
N ILE A 65 1.86 -16.24 -6.50
CA ILE A 65 1.29 -15.63 -5.28
C ILE A 65 -0.25 -15.51 -5.36
N ALA A 66 -0.79 -14.95 -6.43
CA ALA A 66 -2.24 -14.80 -6.60
C ALA A 66 -2.96 -16.14 -6.68
N PRO A 67 -2.51 -17.13 -7.48
CA PRO A 67 -3.09 -18.48 -7.45
C PRO A 67 -3.00 -19.16 -6.09
N ALA A 68 -2.03 -18.82 -5.26
CA ALA A 68 -1.89 -19.33 -3.90
C ALA A 68 -2.83 -18.65 -2.88
N GLY A 69 -3.59 -17.64 -3.30
CA GLY A 69 -4.65 -17.00 -2.49
C GLY A 69 -4.36 -15.59 -2.01
N ALA A 70 -3.35 -14.92 -2.54
CA ALA A 70 -3.15 -13.51 -2.24
C ALA A 70 -4.21 -12.64 -2.93
N ASP A 71 -4.72 -11.67 -2.21
CA ASP A 71 -5.72 -10.71 -2.67
C ASP A 71 -5.09 -9.44 -3.25
N LEU A 72 -3.86 -9.13 -2.81
CA LEU A 72 -3.06 -8.01 -3.28
C LEU A 72 -1.57 -8.38 -3.18
N ILE A 73 -0.80 -7.98 -4.17
CA ILE A 73 0.65 -8.23 -4.22
C ILE A 73 1.39 -6.91 -4.00
N GLU A 74 2.21 -6.85 -2.97
CA GLU A 74 3.19 -5.77 -2.77
C GLU A 74 4.54 -6.19 -3.33
N ILE A 75 5.06 -5.42 -4.27
CA ILE A 75 6.36 -5.64 -4.88
C ILE A 75 7.35 -4.62 -4.33
N GLY A 76 8.31 -5.09 -3.54
CA GLY A 76 9.38 -4.26 -3.00
C GLY A 76 10.34 -3.80 -4.10
N MET A 77 10.53 -2.50 -4.23
CA MET A 77 11.54 -1.91 -5.10
C MET A 77 12.89 -1.92 -4.38
N PRO A 78 13.90 -2.69 -4.84
CA PRO A 78 15.18 -2.77 -4.13
C PRO A 78 15.91 -1.42 -4.15
N PHE A 79 16.46 -1.04 -2.99
CA PHE A 79 17.17 0.21 -2.77
C PHE A 79 18.43 -0.04 -1.94
N SER A 80 19.49 0.78 -2.14
CA SER A 80 20.79 0.61 -1.48
C SER A 80 20.78 1.03 -0.01
N ASP A 81 19.88 1.97 0.37
CA ASP A 81 19.88 2.61 1.68
C ASP A 81 18.52 2.50 2.39
N PRO A 82 18.03 1.27 2.66
CA PRO A 82 16.66 1.02 3.11
C PRO A 82 16.51 1.22 4.63
N MET A 83 16.49 2.47 5.08
CA MET A 83 16.52 2.85 6.49
C MET A 83 15.29 2.40 7.31
N ALA A 84 14.16 2.13 6.68
CA ALA A 84 12.94 1.70 7.35
C ALA A 84 12.73 0.18 7.33
N ASP A 85 13.57 -0.58 6.62
CA ASP A 85 13.41 -2.01 6.45
C ASP A 85 14.12 -2.81 7.54
N GLY A 86 13.55 -3.95 7.91
CA GLY A 86 14.22 -4.93 8.76
C GLY A 86 15.33 -5.69 8.02
N PRO A 87 16.24 -6.40 8.78
CA PRO A 87 17.39 -7.05 8.21
C PRO A 87 17.09 -8.00 7.05
N ALA A 88 16.03 -8.79 7.14
CA ALA A 88 15.66 -9.76 6.11
C ALA A 88 15.33 -9.08 4.78
N ILE A 89 14.62 -7.95 4.81
CA ILE A 89 14.25 -7.18 3.61
C ILE A 89 15.47 -6.44 3.06
N GLN A 90 16.34 -5.91 3.94
CA GLN A 90 17.59 -5.30 3.52
C GLN A 90 18.47 -6.30 2.78
N GLU A 91 18.63 -7.52 3.31
CA GLU A 91 19.39 -8.59 2.68
C GLU A 91 18.78 -9.01 1.33
N ALA A 92 17.45 -9.14 1.25
CA ALA A 92 16.75 -9.42 0.00
C ALA A 92 17.01 -8.33 -1.05
N GLY A 93 16.90 -7.05 -0.65
CA GLY A 93 17.21 -5.91 -1.51
C GLY A 93 18.65 -5.93 -2.01
N GLN A 94 19.62 -6.24 -1.15
CA GLN A 94 21.02 -6.34 -1.55
C GLN A 94 21.26 -7.50 -2.54
N ARG A 95 20.63 -8.68 -2.35
CA ARG A 95 20.73 -9.78 -3.32
C ARG A 95 20.18 -9.36 -4.67
N ALA A 96 19.00 -8.74 -4.68
CA ALA A 96 18.37 -8.24 -5.89
C ALA A 96 19.22 -7.19 -6.63
N LEU A 97 19.79 -6.21 -5.90
CA LEU A 97 20.69 -5.19 -6.48
C LEU A 97 21.96 -5.80 -7.09
N LYS A 98 22.55 -6.81 -6.44
CA LYS A 98 23.71 -7.54 -6.99
C LYS A 98 23.38 -8.25 -8.30
N GLN A 99 22.13 -8.66 -8.52
CA GLN A 99 21.63 -9.23 -9.77
C GLN A 99 21.23 -8.16 -10.79
N GLY A 100 21.54 -6.89 -10.51
CA GLY A 100 21.24 -5.76 -11.38
C GLY A 100 19.79 -5.33 -11.39
N MET A 101 19.01 -5.72 -10.38
CA MET A 101 17.63 -5.25 -10.24
C MET A 101 17.59 -3.75 -9.96
N ASN A 102 16.60 -3.08 -10.48
CA ASN A 102 16.36 -1.64 -10.31
C ASN A 102 14.89 -1.32 -10.66
N LEU A 103 14.48 -0.06 -10.48
CA LEU A 103 13.10 0.36 -10.71
C LEU A 103 12.60 0.04 -12.14
N ARG A 104 13.42 0.25 -13.19
CA ARG A 104 13.01 -0.07 -14.57
C ARG A 104 12.75 -1.57 -14.76
N ARG A 105 13.60 -2.42 -14.19
CA ARG A 105 13.43 -3.88 -14.25
C ARG A 105 12.25 -4.34 -13.38
N THR A 106 11.96 -3.65 -12.27
CA THR A 106 10.75 -3.90 -11.47
C THR A 106 9.49 -3.62 -12.28
N LEU A 107 9.44 -2.49 -13.00
CA LEU A 107 8.31 -2.22 -13.91
C LEU A 107 8.21 -3.24 -15.06
N ALA A 108 9.33 -3.73 -15.57
CA ALA A 108 9.33 -4.80 -16.58
C ALA A 108 8.77 -6.11 -16.02
N LEU A 109 9.10 -6.47 -14.78
CA LEU A 109 8.53 -7.61 -14.06
C LEU A 109 7.01 -7.48 -13.94
N VAL A 110 6.50 -6.31 -13.55
CA VAL A 110 5.05 -6.09 -13.46
C VAL A 110 4.36 -6.28 -14.81
N ARG A 111 4.94 -5.75 -15.91
CA ARG A 111 4.39 -5.98 -17.27
C ARG A 111 4.30 -7.44 -17.63
N GLU A 112 5.29 -8.23 -17.23
CA GLU A 112 5.28 -9.67 -17.49
C GLU A 112 4.19 -10.38 -16.68
N LEU A 113 4.04 -10.05 -15.41
CA LEU A 113 2.98 -10.59 -14.54
C LEU A 113 1.58 -10.28 -15.10
N ARG A 114 1.39 -9.06 -15.62
CA ARG A 114 0.10 -8.63 -16.19
C ARG A 114 -0.33 -9.40 -17.44
N ARG A 115 0.57 -10.10 -18.12
CA ARG A 115 0.20 -10.96 -19.26
C ARG A 115 -0.60 -12.19 -18.84
N ALA A 116 -0.39 -12.65 -17.60
CA ALA A 116 -1.06 -13.82 -17.06
C ALA A 116 -2.19 -13.48 -16.08
N ASP A 117 -2.09 -12.32 -15.41
CA ASP A 117 -3.04 -11.87 -14.38
C ASP A 117 -3.27 -10.36 -14.52
N ASP A 118 -4.44 -9.99 -15.02
CA ASP A 118 -4.87 -8.62 -15.19
C ASP A 118 -5.83 -8.15 -14.08
N ALA A 119 -6.18 -9.02 -13.13
CA ALA A 119 -7.18 -8.79 -12.09
C ALA A 119 -6.58 -8.48 -10.70
N THR A 120 -5.53 -9.20 -10.28
CA THR A 120 -4.97 -9.03 -8.93
C THR A 120 -4.29 -7.66 -8.79
N PRO A 121 -4.64 -6.85 -7.78
CA PRO A 121 -3.98 -5.56 -7.54
C PRO A 121 -2.48 -5.73 -7.27
N ILE A 122 -1.67 -4.87 -7.89
CA ILE A 122 -0.22 -4.80 -7.68
C ILE A 122 0.15 -3.41 -7.16
N VAL A 123 0.81 -3.38 -6.00
CA VAL A 123 1.32 -2.17 -5.36
C VAL A 123 2.84 -2.22 -5.31
N LEU A 124 3.51 -1.16 -5.74
CA LEU A 124 4.95 -1.02 -5.53
C LEU A 124 5.21 -0.43 -4.14
N MET A 125 6.20 -0.95 -3.44
CA MET A 125 6.63 -0.41 -2.15
C MET A 125 8.13 -0.11 -2.18
N GLY A 126 8.53 1.06 -1.67
CA GLY A 126 9.95 1.42 -1.59
C GLY A 126 10.18 2.84 -1.11
N TYR A 127 11.26 3.43 -1.60
CA TYR A 127 11.78 4.72 -1.17
C TYR A 127 11.67 5.78 -2.25
N TYR A 128 11.63 7.04 -1.86
CA TYR A 128 11.40 8.15 -2.79
C TYR A 128 12.59 8.41 -3.72
N ASN A 129 13.83 8.27 -3.24
CA ASN A 129 15.02 8.59 -4.04
C ASN A 129 15.06 7.87 -5.41
N PRO A 130 14.82 6.55 -5.55
CA PRO A 130 14.74 5.90 -6.86
C PRO A 130 13.65 6.50 -7.78
N ILE A 131 12.51 6.88 -7.23
CA ILE A 131 11.40 7.51 -7.96
C ILE A 131 11.80 8.91 -8.40
N TYR A 132 12.37 9.71 -7.49
CA TYR A 132 12.86 11.05 -7.77
C TYR A 132 13.89 11.06 -8.91
N ARG A 133 14.86 10.14 -8.88
CA ARG A 133 15.87 10.00 -9.96
C ARG A 133 15.28 9.49 -11.26
N TYR A 134 14.20 8.75 -11.24
CA TYR A 134 13.47 8.34 -12.45
C TYR A 134 12.70 9.53 -13.05
N GLY A 135 12.27 10.44 -12.20
CA GLY A 135 11.34 11.52 -12.44
C GLY A 135 9.91 11.12 -12.03
N PRO A 136 9.27 11.82 -11.08
CA PRO A 136 7.94 11.46 -10.57
C PRO A 136 6.86 11.32 -11.64
N GLU A 137 6.80 12.23 -12.60
CA GLU A 137 5.84 12.19 -13.71
C GLU A 137 6.10 11.01 -14.68
N PRO A 138 7.33 10.82 -15.24
CA PRO A 138 7.65 9.61 -16.01
C PRO A 138 7.39 8.32 -15.25
N PHE A 139 7.72 8.28 -13.95
CA PHE A 139 7.46 7.10 -13.11
C PHE A 139 5.97 6.79 -13.03
N ALA A 140 5.13 7.77 -12.72
CA ALA A 140 3.69 7.57 -12.58
C ALA A 140 3.07 7.02 -13.88
N ARG A 141 3.41 7.63 -15.03
CA ARG A 141 2.96 7.17 -16.33
C ARG A 141 3.44 5.76 -16.66
N ASP A 142 4.72 5.47 -16.45
CA ASP A 142 5.32 4.19 -16.81
C ASP A 142 4.88 3.06 -15.84
N ALA A 143 4.60 3.39 -14.57
CA ALA A 143 4.01 2.47 -13.60
C ALA A 143 2.60 2.04 -14.01
N VAL A 144 1.72 2.99 -14.31
CA VAL A 144 0.36 2.68 -14.80
C VAL A 144 0.41 1.90 -16.11
N SER A 145 1.26 2.29 -17.05
CA SER A 145 1.47 1.55 -18.31
C SER A 145 2.00 0.14 -18.10
N ALA A 146 2.73 -0.09 -17.01
CA ALA A 146 3.18 -1.44 -16.62
C ALA A 146 2.06 -2.27 -15.96
N GLY A 147 0.98 -1.62 -15.51
CA GLY A 147 -0.13 -2.26 -14.81
C GLY A 147 -0.01 -2.21 -13.28
N VAL A 148 0.77 -1.27 -12.75
CA VAL A 148 0.80 -0.97 -11.31
C VAL A 148 -0.47 -0.22 -10.93
N ASP A 149 -1.08 -0.59 -9.80
CA ASP A 149 -2.31 0.02 -9.30
C ASP A 149 -2.04 1.09 -8.24
N GLY A 150 -0.99 0.91 -7.44
CA GLY A 150 -0.64 1.84 -6.39
C GLY A 150 0.84 1.83 -6.02
N VAL A 151 1.25 2.83 -5.26
CA VAL A 151 2.59 2.95 -4.72
C VAL A 151 2.58 3.34 -3.25
N ILE A 152 3.43 2.68 -2.46
CA ILE A 152 3.76 3.03 -1.07
C ILE A 152 5.18 3.57 -1.07
N VAL A 153 5.37 4.81 -0.59
CA VAL A 153 6.69 5.42 -0.43
C VAL A 153 6.92 5.66 1.07
N VAL A 154 7.83 4.88 1.65
CA VAL A 154 7.94 4.76 3.12
C VAL A 154 8.59 5.98 3.78
N ASP A 155 9.36 6.75 3.03
CA ASP A 155 10.12 7.93 3.48
C ASP A 155 9.54 9.26 2.96
N LEU A 156 8.37 9.25 2.33
CA LEU A 156 7.71 10.45 1.80
C LEU A 156 6.45 10.77 2.65
N PRO A 157 6.51 11.77 3.54
CA PRO A 157 5.36 12.15 4.35
C PRO A 157 4.30 12.87 3.50
N PRO A 158 3.01 12.81 3.90
CA PRO A 158 1.92 13.46 3.17
C PRO A 158 2.10 14.96 2.94
N GLU A 159 2.84 15.61 3.81
CA GLU A 159 3.12 17.05 3.77
C GLU A 159 4.10 17.43 2.64
N GLU A 160 4.88 16.46 2.14
CA GLU A 160 5.94 16.63 1.14
C GLU A 160 5.66 15.84 -0.16
N ASP A 161 4.49 15.16 -0.25
CA ASP A 161 4.25 14.21 -1.33
C ASP A 161 3.71 14.83 -2.63
N GLU A 162 3.48 16.15 -2.68
CA GLU A 162 2.82 16.82 -3.79
C GLU A 162 3.52 16.56 -5.14
N GLU A 163 4.86 16.55 -5.16
CA GLU A 163 5.67 16.30 -6.35
C GLU A 163 5.40 14.92 -6.97
N LEU A 164 5.11 13.90 -6.15
CA LEU A 164 4.72 12.57 -6.61
C LEU A 164 3.20 12.42 -6.74
N ASN A 165 2.45 12.93 -5.78
CA ASN A 165 1.00 12.71 -5.67
C ASN A 165 0.21 13.33 -6.84
N LEU A 166 0.60 14.54 -7.29
CA LEU A 166 -0.10 15.18 -8.41
C LEU A 166 0.04 14.39 -9.71
N PRO A 167 1.26 14.03 -10.19
CA PRO A 167 1.39 13.23 -11.39
C PRO A 167 0.86 11.80 -11.23
N ALA A 168 0.97 11.18 -10.06
CA ALA A 168 0.41 9.87 -9.79
C ALA A 168 -1.11 9.88 -9.98
N ARG A 169 -1.81 10.85 -9.38
CA ARG A 169 -3.25 11.02 -9.54
C ARG A 169 -3.66 11.32 -10.98
N ALA A 170 -2.90 12.17 -11.68
CA ALA A 170 -3.16 12.48 -13.08
C ALA A 170 -3.03 11.25 -13.99
N ALA A 171 -2.12 10.35 -13.65
CA ALA A 171 -1.92 9.08 -14.35
C ALA A 171 -2.88 7.97 -13.94
N GLY A 172 -3.61 8.11 -12.82
CA GLY A 172 -4.48 7.07 -12.26
C GLY A 172 -3.75 6.07 -11.34
N LEU A 173 -2.57 6.42 -10.84
CA LEU A 173 -1.81 5.64 -9.86
C LEU A 173 -2.22 6.04 -8.43
N ASP A 174 -2.61 5.08 -7.61
CA ASP A 174 -2.96 5.33 -6.21
C ASP A 174 -1.69 5.52 -5.35
N VAL A 175 -1.61 6.63 -4.60
CA VAL A 175 -0.57 6.84 -3.59
C VAL A 175 -1.11 6.39 -2.24
N ILE A 176 -0.56 5.28 -1.73
CA ILE A 176 -1.01 4.65 -0.49
C ILE A 176 -0.14 5.18 0.66
N ARG A 177 -0.78 5.81 1.63
CA ARG A 177 -0.09 6.41 2.77
C ARG A 177 -0.09 5.50 3.98
N LEU A 178 1.01 5.50 4.73
CA LEU A 178 1.17 4.70 5.92
C LEU A 178 0.70 5.47 7.16
N ALA A 179 -0.19 4.87 7.95
CA ALA A 179 -0.50 5.32 9.30
C ALA A 179 0.23 4.43 10.31
N THR A 180 0.83 5.03 11.33
CA THR A 180 1.55 4.33 12.39
C THR A 180 0.76 4.41 13.70
N PRO A 181 1.03 3.55 14.71
CA PRO A 181 0.43 3.69 16.03
C PRO A 181 0.68 5.03 16.71
N THR A 182 1.71 5.75 16.28
CA THR A 182 2.06 7.10 16.76
C THR A 182 1.38 8.22 15.96
N SER A 183 0.60 7.90 14.93
CA SER A 183 -0.22 8.89 14.23
C SER A 183 -1.38 9.29 15.13
N ASP A 184 -1.36 10.54 15.62
CA ASP A 184 -2.38 11.06 16.51
C ASP A 184 -3.69 11.42 15.79
N ALA A 185 -4.69 11.84 16.58
CA ALA A 185 -6.01 12.21 16.07
C ALA A 185 -5.99 13.46 15.17
N GLU A 186 -4.97 14.32 15.28
CA GLU A 186 -4.81 15.51 14.44
C GLU A 186 -4.16 15.17 13.10
N ARG A 187 -3.19 14.23 13.12
CA ARG A 187 -2.44 13.83 11.93
C ARG A 187 -3.21 12.85 11.05
N LEU A 188 -3.99 11.95 11.67
CA LEU A 188 -4.74 10.93 10.93
C LEU A 188 -5.65 11.49 9.82
N PRO A 189 -6.43 12.59 10.04
CA PRO A 189 -7.20 13.21 8.97
C PRO A 189 -6.36 13.70 7.79
N ARG A 190 -5.15 14.19 8.03
CA ARG A 190 -4.22 14.63 6.96
C ARG A 190 -3.70 13.44 6.15
N ILE A 191 -3.37 12.33 6.83
CA ILE A 191 -2.93 11.10 6.18
C ILE A 191 -4.02 10.58 5.25
N VAL A 192 -5.30 10.57 5.70
CA VAL A 192 -6.43 10.04 4.92
C VAL A 192 -7.07 11.03 3.96
N ALA A 193 -6.78 12.34 4.06
CA ALA A 193 -7.37 13.38 3.21
C ALA A 193 -6.91 13.31 1.74
N GLY A 194 -5.84 12.60 1.42
CA GLY A 194 -5.45 12.29 0.05
C GLY A 194 -6.33 11.17 -0.49
N ARG A 195 -7.02 11.42 -1.59
CA ARG A 195 -8.05 10.57 -2.19
C ARG A 195 -7.54 9.26 -2.84
N ALA A 196 -6.74 8.48 -2.15
CA ALA A 196 -6.56 7.07 -2.47
C ALA A 196 -6.56 6.34 -1.14
N ALA A 197 -7.71 5.84 -0.74
CA ALA A 197 -7.92 5.37 0.61
C ALA A 197 -7.51 3.91 0.75
N SER A 198 -6.23 3.66 0.85
CA SER A 198 -5.73 2.50 1.56
C SER A 198 -4.72 3.00 2.56
N SER A 199 -5.07 3.07 3.84
CA SER A 199 -4.10 3.30 4.89
C SER A 199 -3.71 1.95 5.48
N ILE A 200 -2.43 1.61 5.41
CA ILE A 200 -1.88 0.44 6.09
C ILE A 200 -1.42 0.88 7.47
N THR A 201 -2.01 0.26 8.51
CA THR A 201 -1.55 0.50 9.88
C THR A 201 -0.45 -0.51 10.20
N SER A 202 0.80 -0.07 10.31
CA SER A 202 1.90 -0.93 10.76
C SER A 202 1.83 -1.15 12.26
N ARG A 203 2.07 -2.40 12.71
CA ARG A 203 2.22 -2.75 14.12
C ARG A 203 3.70 -2.94 14.44
N SER A 204 4.14 -2.33 15.55
CA SER A 204 5.44 -2.67 16.14
C SER A 204 5.40 -4.09 16.73
N PRO A 205 6.47 -4.90 16.55
CA PRO A 205 6.61 -6.17 17.25
C PRO A 205 6.61 -5.93 18.76
N GLY A 206 5.70 -6.59 19.51
CA GLY A 206 5.64 -6.51 20.97
C GLY A 206 4.34 -5.95 21.57
N SER A 207 3.40 -5.48 20.79
CA SER A 207 2.08 -5.09 21.31
C SER A 207 1.18 -6.32 21.45
N PRO A 208 0.59 -6.60 22.65
CA PRO A 208 -0.28 -7.76 22.82
C PRO A 208 -1.50 -7.68 21.91
N ALA A 209 -1.82 -8.81 21.28
CA ALA A 209 -2.90 -8.96 20.33
C ALA A 209 -4.27 -8.75 21.01
N ARG A 210 -4.75 -7.52 21.02
CA ARG A 210 -6.18 -7.21 21.07
C ARG A 210 -6.55 -6.53 19.77
N ALA A 211 -6.61 -7.31 18.71
CA ALA A 211 -7.16 -6.85 17.44
C ALA A 211 -8.68 -6.88 17.55
N ARG A 212 -9.30 -5.72 17.73
CA ARG A 212 -10.59 -5.49 17.08
C ARG A 212 -10.24 -5.22 15.61
N PRO A 213 -10.84 -5.91 14.64
CA PRO A 213 -10.71 -5.52 13.25
C PRO A 213 -11.20 -4.07 13.14
N MET A 214 -10.33 -3.19 12.67
CA MET A 214 -10.80 -1.86 12.26
C MET A 214 -11.74 -2.09 11.06
N PRO A 215 -12.93 -1.52 11.06
CA PRO A 215 -13.77 -1.57 9.88
C PRO A 215 -13.00 -0.88 8.74
N VAL A 216 -12.78 -1.60 7.68
CA VAL A 216 -12.34 -1.03 6.39
C VAL A 216 -13.51 -0.17 5.94
N ARG A 217 -13.37 1.14 6.14
CA ARG A 217 -14.33 2.13 5.64
C ARG A 217 -13.94 2.59 4.27
#